data_d8ef77c9c9477950240426912395adbd
#
_entry.id   d8ef77c9c9477950240426912395adbd
#
_cell.length_a   1.000
_cell.length_b   1.000
_cell.length_c   1.000
_cell.angle_alpha   90.00
_cell.angle_beta   90.00
_cell.angle_gamma   90.00
#
_symmetry.space_group_name_H-M   'P 1'
#
loop_
_entity.id
_entity.type
_entity.pdbx_description
1 polymer ?
#
loop_
_entity_poly.entity_id
_entity_poly.type
_entity_poly.pdbx_seq_one_letter_code
_entity_poly.pdbx_strand_id
1 'polypeptide(L)'
;IKVGGDAFNRDIIQHMDKTHNMRISAPTAERIKMRVGSALPELEEAPDDMMVVGPNRTTDLPLHIPVSYQEIAYCLDKNIQQIEAAIKQGLGQTPSELYADIVGRGIYLTGGGALLHGLAKRLTDKFQIQFHVADDPLHSVAKGTCLALENTDNFSFLIRN
;
A
#
# COMPACT_ATOMS: atom_id res chain seq x y z
N ILE A 1 -2.49 12.05 5.75
CA ILE A 1 -3.48 11.78 4.70
C ILE A 1 -4.38 10.62 5.11
N LYS A 2 -5.60 10.57 4.58
CA LYS A 2 -6.57 9.48 4.84
C LYS A 2 -6.59 8.46 3.69
N VAL A 3 -5.40 8.05 3.23
CA VAL A 3 -5.22 7.04 2.19
C VAL A 3 -4.50 5.84 2.80
N GLY A 4 -5.10 4.69 2.70
CA GLY A 4 -4.59 3.42 3.23
C GLY A 4 -5.38 2.25 2.69
N GLY A 5 -5.26 1.08 3.31
CA GLY A 5 -5.88 -0.18 2.85
C GLY A 5 -7.38 -0.07 2.56
N ASP A 6 -8.12 0.65 3.40
CA ASP A 6 -9.58 0.85 3.21
C ASP A 6 -9.91 1.71 1.98
N ALA A 7 -9.04 2.67 1.64
CA ALA A 7 -9.21 3.47 0.42
C ALA A 7 -9.01 2.59 -0.82
N PHE A 8 -7.97 1.76 -0.81
CA PHE A 8 -7.72 0.78 -1.88
C PHE A 8 -8.87 -0.21 -2.03
N ASN A 9 -9.41 -0.72 -0.93
CA ASN A 9 -10.56 -1.64 -0.98
C ASN A 9 -11.79 -0.98 -1.60
N ARG A 10 -12.08 0.28 -1.26
CA ARG A 10 -13.20 1.04 -1.87
C ARG A 10 -13.00 1.22 -3.38
N ASP A 11 -11.79 1.53 -3.82
CA ASP A 11 -11.49 1.68 -5.24
C ASP A 11 -11.68 0.35 -5.99
N ILE A 12 -11.20 -0.76 -5.42
CA ILE A 12 -11.37 -2.09 -6.01
C ILE A 12 -12.86 -2.45 -6.10
N ILE A 13 -13.65 -2.22 -5.04
CA ILE A 13 -15.11 -2.46 -5.07
C ILE A 13 -15.76 -1.65 -6.19
N GLN A 14 -15.42 -0.35 -6.28
CA GLN A 14 -15.98 0.54 -7.27
C GLN A 14 -15.54 0.17 -8.69
N HIS A 15 -14.33 -0.29 -8.86
CA HIS A 15 -13.79 -0.77 -10.13
C HIS A 15 -14.52 -2.03 -10.60
N MET A 16 -14.68 -3.04 -9.75
CA MET A 16 -15.42 -4.26 -10.05
C MET A 16 -16.89 -3.98 -10.41
N ASP A 17 -17.51 -3.03 -9.71
CA ASP A 17 -18.88 -2.60 -10.01
C ASP A 17 -18.99 -1.92 -11.38
N LYS A 18 -18.10 -0.99 -11.70
CA LYS A 18 -18.17 -0.18 -12.92
C LYS A 18 -17.66 -0.89 -14.16
N THR A 19 -16.57 -1.64 -14.04
CA THR A 19 -15.87 -2.25 -15.18
C THR A 19 -16.45 -3.63 -15.50
N HIS A 20 -16.74 -4.41 -14.46
CA HIS A 20 -17.18 -5.79 -14.62
C HIS A 20 -18.67 -6.00 -14.31
N ASN A 21 -19.40 -4.93 -13.93
CA ASN A 21 -20.79 -5.01 -13.50
C ASN A 21 -21.01 -6.09 -12.40
N MET A 22 -20.00 -6.25 -11.53
CA MET A 22 -19.95 -7.28 -10.48
C MET A 22 -19.96 -6.63 -9.09
N ARG A 23 -20.84 -7.10 -8.22
CA ARG A 23 -20.81 -6.72 -6.81
C ARG A 23 -19.84 -7.62 -6.05
N ILE A 24 -18.94 -7.00 -5.29
CA ILE A 24 -18.05 -7.71 -4.36
C ILE A 24 -18.13 -7.11 -2.96
N SER A 25 -17.80 -7.92 -1.96
CA SER A 25 -17.72 -7.49 -0.57
C SER A 25 -16.35 -6.90 -0.23
N ALA A 26 -16.27 -6.15 0.89
CA ALA A 26 -15.00 -5.63 1.38
C ALA A 26 -13.94 -6.73 1.65
N PRO A 27 -14.28 -7.89 2.25
CA PRO A 27 -13.33 -9.00 2.37
C PRO A 27 -12.85 -9.55 1.01
N THR A 28 -13.68 -9.52 -0.03
CA THR A 28 -13.27 -9.93 -1.38
C THR A 28 -12.30 -8.91 -1.99
N ALA A 29 -12.57 -7.62 -1.83
CA ALA A 29 -11.65 -6.55 -2.26
C ALA A 29 -10.30 -6.64 -1.55
N GLU A 30 -10.30 -6.91 -0.25
CA GLU A 30 -9.07 -7.14 0.52
C GLU A 30 -8.26 -8.32 -0.04
N ARG A 31 -8.91 -9.45 -0.38
CA ARG A 31 -8.24 -10.59 -0.99
C ARG A 31 -7.66 -10.25 -2.37
N ILE A 32 -8.39 -9.49 -3.21
CA ILE A 32 -7.90 -9.03 -4.51
C ILE A 32 -6.65 -8.17 -4.29
N LYS A 33 -6.72 -7.18 -3.40
CA LYS A 33 -5.59 -6.31 -3.06
C LYS A 33 -4.37 -7.09 -2.60
N MET A 34 -4.56 -8.09 -1.71
CA MET A 34 -3.45 -8.89 -1.17
C MET A 34 -2.82 -9.80 -2.22
N ARG A 35 -3.58 -10.28 -3.21
CA ARG A 35 -3.10 -11.28 -4.19
C ARG A 35 -2.56 -10.63 -5.46
N VAL A 36 -3.27 -9.67 -6.00
CA VAL A 36 -2.95 -9.03 -7.29
C VAL A 36 -2.81 -7.50 -7.18
N GLY A 37 -2.81 -6.94 -5.96
CA GLY A 37 -2.61 -5.52 -5.74
C GLY A 37 -1.23 -5.08 -6.16
N SER A 38 -1.15 -4.11 -7.07
CA SER A 38 0.12 -3.58 -7.58
C SER A 38 0.11 -2.06 -7.64
N ALA A 39 1.29 -1.48 -7.44
CA ALA A 39 1.55 -0.07 -7.64
C ALA A 39 2.13 0.23 -9.05
N LEU A 40 2.52 -0.81 -9.77
CA LEU A 40 3.12 -0.72 -11.11
C LEU A 40 2.36 -1.61 -12.09
N PRO A 41 2.12 -1.15 -13.33
CA PRO A 41 1.51 -1.96 -14.38
C PRO A 41 2.46 -3.01 -14.97
N GLU A 42 3.76 -2.88 -14.69
CA GLU A 42 4.80 -3.82 -15.13
C GLU A 42 5.63 -4.24 -13.92
N LEU A 43 5.69 -5.55 -13.67
CA LEU A 43 6.45 -6.18 -12.60
C LEU A 43 7.42 -7.21 -13.21
N GLU A 44 8.60 -7.35 -12.62
CA GLU A 44 9.57 -8.39 -13.00
C GLU A 44 9.06 -9.79 -12.64
N GLU A 45 8.42 -9.89 -11.46
CA GLU A 45 7.75 -11.09 -10.98
C GLU A 45 6.24 -10.77 -10.83
N ALA A 46 5.49 -11.08 -11.88
CA ALA A 46 4.06 -10.81 -11.91
C ALA A 46 3.27 -11.92 -11.19
N PRO A 47 2.32 -11.57 -10.31
CA PRO A 47 1.40 -12.56 -9.78
C PRO A 47 0.44 -13.06 -10.88
N ASP A 48 0.01 -14.32 -10.74
CA ASP A 48 -1.05 -14.88 -11.58
C ASP A 48 -2.38 -14.15 -11.35
N ASP A 49 -3.19 -14.07 -12.40
CA ASP A 49 -4.53 -13.50 -12.34
C ASP A 49 -5.37 -14.21 -11.26
N MET A 50 -6.17 -13.43 -10.56
CA MET A 50 -7.08 -13.96 -9.55
C MET A 50 -8.48 -14.13 -10.12
N MET A 51 -8.99 -15.35 -10.13
CA MET A 51 -10.42 -15.58 -10.46
C MET A 51 -11.30 -15.06 -9.33
N VAL A 52 -12.15 -14.09 -9.65
CA VAL A 52 -13.12 -13.50 -8.71
C VAL A 52 -14.52 -13.95 -9.10
N VAL A 53 -15.28 -14.41 -8.12
CA VAL A 53 -16.65 -14.85 -8.28
C VAL A 53 -17.58 -13.93 -7.49
N GLY A 54 -18.61 -13.43 -8.15
CA GLY A 54 -19.61 -12.56 -7.53
C GLY A 54 -20.86 -12.42 -8.39
N PRO A 55 -21.96 -11.88 -7.84
CA PRO A 55 -23.17 -11.66 -8.60
C PRO A 55 -23.02 -10.49 -9.58
N ASN A 56 -23.58 -10.67 -10.77
CA ASN A 56 -23.80 -9.57 -11.68
C ASN A 56 -24.76 -8.57 -11.05
N ARG A 57 -24.43 -7.27 -11.14
CA ARG A 57 -25.21 -6.21 -10.50
C ARG A 57 -26.63 -6.07 -11.02
N THR A 58 -26.85 -6.43 -12.29
CA THR A 58 -28.13 -6.23 -12.98
C THR A 58 -29.00 -7.50 -12.96
N THR A 59 -28.39 -8.67 -13.14
CA THR A 59 -29.10 -9.93 -13.30
C THR A 59 -29.06 -10.84 -12.08
N ASP A 60 -28.25 -10.48 -11.08
CA ASP A 60 -27.90 -11.30 -9.90
C ASP A 60 -27.29 -12.70 -10.21
N LEU A 61 -27.03 -12.98 -11.49
CA LEU A 61 -26.41 -14.25 -11.88
C LEU A 61 -24.90 -14.26 -11.53
N PRO A 62 -24.34 -15.43 -11.22
CA PRO A 62 -22.91 -15.53 -10.90
C PRO A 62 -22.03 -15.18 -12.11
N LEU A 63 -21.03 -14.35 -11.86
CA LEU A 63 -19.94 -14.03 -12.80
C LEU A 63 -18.63 -14.62 -12.30
N HIS A 64 -17.78 -15.01 -13.24
CA HIS A 64 -16.41 -15.45 -13.01
C HIS A 64 -15.47 -14.55 -13.82
N ILE A 65 -14.73 -13.68 -13.16
CA ILE A 65 -13.88 -12.68 -13.82
C ILE A 65 -12.43 -12.91 -13.40
N PRO A 66 -11.50 -13.14 -14.35
CA PRO A 66 -10.07 -13.07 -14.05
C PRO A 66 -9.67 -11.60 -13.86
N VAL A 67 -9.06 -11.29 -12.73
CA VAL A 67 -8.59 -9.94 -12.38
C VAL A 67 -7.07 -9.96 -12.38
N SER A 68 -6.46 -9.14 -13.23
CA SER A 68 -5.01 -9.04 -13.35
C SER A 68 -4.42 -7.97 -12.42
N TYR A 69 -3.13 -8.10 -12.12
CA TYR A 69 -2.42 -7.09 -11.34
C TYR A 69 -2.30 -5.75 -12.09
N GLN A 70 -2.21 -5.77 -13.44
CA GLN A 70 -2.18 -4.55 -14.24
C GLN A 70 -3.47 -3.75 -14.07
N GLU A 71 -4.61 -4.43 -14.13
CA GLU A 71 -5.91 -3.82 -13.93
C GLU A 71 -6.01 -3.15 -12.56
N ILE A 72 -5.54 -3.84 -11.52
CA ILE A 72 -5.55 -3.30 -10.15
C ILE A 72 -4.53 -2.17 -10.00
N ALA A 73 -3.38 -2.22 -10.68
CA ALA A 73 -2.43 -1.11 -10.68
C ALA A 73 -3.05 0.19 -11.20
N TYR A 74 -3.80 0.13 -12.30
CA TYR A 74 -4.54 1.30 -12.81
C TYR A 74 -5.65 1.74 -11.86
N CYS A 75 -6.36 0.80 -11.25
CA CYS A 75 -7.41 1.08 -10.28
C CYS A 75 -6.88 1.86 -9.07
N LEU A 76 -5.71 1.50 -8.55
CA LEU A 76 -5.12 2.08 -7.33
C LEU A 76 -4.28 3.34 -7.59
N ASP A 77 -3.96 3.67 -8.83
CA ASP A 77 -2.99 4.70 -9.20
C ASP A 77 -3.32 6.06 -8.57
N LYS A 78 -4.58 6.48 -8.57
CA LYS A 78 -5.02 7.76 -8.00
C LYS A 78 -4.69 7.87 -6.50
N ASN A 79 -4.93 6.82 -5.75
CA ASN A 79 -4.64 6.80 -4.30
C ASN A 79 -3.12 6.75 -4.05
N ILE A 80 -2.38 6.02 -4.89
CA ILE A 80 -0.92 5.98 -4.79
C ILE A 80 -0.33 7.36 -5.09
N GLN A 81 -0.84 8.09 -6.08
CA GLN A 81 -0.43 9.48 -6.36
C GLN A 81 -0.66 10.41 -5.16
N GLN A 82 -1.73 10.20 -4.37
CA GLN A 82 -1.94 10.99 -3.14
C GLN A 82 -0.88 10.67 -2.07
N ILE A 83 -0.46 9.40 -1.97
CA ILE A 83 0.65 9.01 -1.09
C ILE A 83 1.95 9.68 -1.54
N GLU A 84 2.23 9.64 -2.83
CA GLU A 84 3.40 10.30 -3.43
C GLU A 84 3.42 11.81 -3.16
N ALA A 85 2.27 12.47 -3.32
CA ALA A 85 2.14 13.90 -3.03
C ALA A 85 2.42 14.22 -1.55
N ALA A 86 1.94 13.37 -0.63
CA ALA A 86 2.20 13.53 0.80
C ALA A 86 3.69 13.32 1.15
N ILE A 87 4.34 12.33 0.55
CA ILE A 87 5.78 12.09 0.71
C ILE A 87 6.56 13.32 0.21
N LYS A 88 6.23 13.82 -0.99
CA LYS A 88 6.85 15.02 -1.56
C LYS A 88 6.72 16.23 -0.64
N GLN A 89 5.52 16.43 -0.08
CA GLN A 89 5.28 17.51 0.87
C GLN A 89 6.12 17.35 2.13
N GLY A 90 6.19 16.14 2.71
CA GLY A 90 7.02 15.84 3.89
C GLY A 90 8.50 16.11 3.64
N LEU A 91 9.02 15.63 2.52
CA LEU A 91 10.42 15.86 2.13
C LEU A 91 10.71 17.36 1.93
N GLY A 92 9.77 18.11 1.32
CA GLY A 92 9.91 19.55 1.10
C GLY A 92 9.88 20.39 2.40
N GLN A 93 9.35 19.84 3.50
CA GLN A 93 9.32 20.48 4.81
C GLN A 93 10.50 20.04 5.72
N THR A 94 11.31 19.08 5.24
CA THR A 94 12.45 18.55 6.01
C THR A 94 13.65 19.49 5.91
N PRO A 95 14.28 19.87 7.04
CA PRO A 95 15.54 20.64 7.04
C PRO A 95 16.63 19.95 6.22
N SER A 96 17.49 20.74 5.57
CA SER A 96 18.52 20.23 4.64
C SER A 96 19.50 19.24 5.29
N GLU A 97 19.82 19.44 6.56
CA GLU A 97 20.71 18.54 7.32
C GLU A 97 20.09 17.14 7.49
N LEU A 98 18.80 17.08 7.83
CA LEU A 98 18.06 15.81 7.95
C LEU A 98 17.75 15.19 6.60
N TYR A 99 17.61 16.01 5.56
CA TYR A 99 17.39 15.51 4.20
C TYR A 99 18.58 14.68 3.69
N ALA A 100 19.81 15.11 3.98
CA ALA A 100 21.01 14.35 3.64
C ALA A 100 21.04 12.96 4.31
N ASP A 101 20.60 12.89 5.57
CA ASP A 101 20.48 11.60 6.29
C ASP A 101 19.43 10.69 5.67
N ILE A 102 18.29 11.26 5.25
CA ILE A 102 17.21 10.49 4.58
C ILE A 102 17.72 9.91 3.27
N VAL A 103 18.45 10.70 2.46
CA VAL A 103 19.03 10.21 1.21
C VAL A 103 20.03 9.08 1.44
N GLY A 104 20.85 9.19 2.49
CA GLY A 104 21.87 8.19 2.82
C GLY A 104 21.32 6.89 3.42
N ARG A 105 20.26 6.98 4.21
CA ARG A 105 19.67 5.82 4.94
C ARG A 105 18.45 5.22 4.29
N GLY A 106 17.77 5.97 3.40
CA GLY A 106 16.51 5.58 2.82
C GLY A 106 15.31 5.81 3.74
N ILE A 107 14.14 5.39 3.25
CA ILE A 107 12.84 5.50 3.93
C ILE A 107 12.28 4.09 4.12
N TYR A 108 11.86 3.76 5.34
CA TYR A 108 11.26 2.47 5.65
C TYR A 108 9.74 2.52 5.55
N LEU A 109 9.18 1.59 4.79
CA LEU A 109 7.75 1.36 4.65
C LEU A 109 7.29 0.30 5.63
N THR A 110 6.23 0.59 6.38
CA THR A 110 5.61 -0.33 7.34
C THR A 110 4.10 -0.42 7.15
N GLY A 111 3.48 -1.38 7.82
CA GLY A 111 2.04 -1.65 7.67
C GLY A 111 1.72 -2.46 6.42
N GLY A 112 0.46 -2.92 6.31
CA GLY A 112 0.01 -3.78 5.21
C GLY A 112 0.11 -3.14 3.82
N GLY A 113 0.04 -1.80 3.74
CA GLY A 113 0.22 -1.07 2.48
C GLY A 113 1.61 -1.20 1.88
N ALA A 114 2.64 -1.42 2.72
CA ALA A 114 4.01 -1.64 2.27
C ALA A 114 4.19 -2.92 1.43
N LEU A 115 3.25 -3.88 1.59
CA LEU A 115 3.25 -5.16 0.87
C LEU A 115 2.63 -5.10 -0.53
N LEU A 116 2.12 -3.93 -0.95
CA LEU A 116 1.60 -3.76 -2.30
C LEU A 116 2.74 -3.97 -3.32
N HIS A 117 2.53 -4.86 -4.29
CA HIS A 117 3.54 -5.19 -5.30
C HIS A 117 4.06 -3.93 -6.01
N GLY A 118 5.38 -3.79 -6.07
CA GLY A 118 6.04 -2.69 -6.77
C GLY A 118 5.96 -1.31 -6.08
N LEU A 119 5.32 -1.17 -4.90
CA LEU A 119 5.19 0.13 -4.25
C LEU A 119 6.55 0.74 -3.87
N ALA A 120 7.42 -0.02 -3.23
CA ALA A 120 8.76 0.45 -2.86
C ALA A 120 9.58 0.85 -4.09
N LYS A 121 9.53 0.04 -5.16
CA LYS A 121 10.18 0.35 -6.44
C LYS A 121 9.66 1.65 -7.04
N ARG A 122 8.33 1.81 -7.15
CA ARG A 122 7.69 3.03 -7.66
C ARG A 122 8.11 4.29 -6.91
N LEU A 123 8.14 4.22 -5.59
CA LEU A 123 8.56 5.34 -4.74
C LEU A 123 10.06 5.62 -4.89
N THR A 124 10.90 4.59 -4.93
CA THR A 124 12.34 4.72 -5.16
C THR A 124 12.64 5.39 -6.51
N ASP A 125 12.00 4.93 -7.57
CA ASP A 125 12.18 5.47 -8.92
C ASP A 125 11.71 6.93 -9.01
N LYS A 126 10.62 7.26 -8.31
CA LYS A 126 10.04 8.61 -8.34
C LYS A 126 10.84 9.63 -7.54
N PHE A 127 11.31 9.25 -6.36
CA PHE A 127 11.97 10.19 -5.44
C PHE A 127 13.49 10.13 -5.49
N GLN A 128 14.07 9.13 -6.17
CA GLN A 128 15.51 8.86 -6.22
C GLN A 128 16.11 8.72 -4.80
N ILE A 129 15.30 8.22 -3.86
CA ILE A 129 15.65 7.86 -2.49
C ILE A 129 15.27 6.40 -2.32
N GLN A 130 16.11 5.60 -1.69
CA GLN A 130 15.82 4.19 -1.47
C GLN A 130 14.64 4.01 -0.49
N PHE A 131 13.62 3.27 -0.92
CA PHE A 131 12.51 2.85 -0.07
C PHE A 131 12.67 1.38 0.27
N HIS A 132 12.68 1.07 1.56
CA HIS A 132 12.83 -0.29 2.09
C HIS A 132 11.50 -0.76 2.68
N VAL A 133 11.09 -1.98 2.39
CA VAL A 133 9.99 -2.61 3.14
C VAL A 133 10.60 -3.23 4.40
N ALA A 134 10.02 -2.95 5.56
CA ALA A 134 10.48 -3.56 6.82
C ALA A 134 10.33 -5.08 6.77
N ASP A 135 11.19 -5.83 7.45
CA ASP A 135 11.18 -7.31 7.45
C ASP A 135 9.82 -7.89 7.89
N ASP A 136 9.16 -7.23 8.82
CA ASP A 136 7.82 -7.60 9.28
C ASP A 136 6.94 -6.34 9.36
N PRO A 137 6.45 -5.87 8.21
CA PRO A 137 5.80 -4.57 8.13
C PRO A 137 4.48 -4.52 8.91
N LEU A 138 3.79 -5.64 9.08
CA LEU A 138 2.52 -5.68 9.82
C LEU A 138 2.71 -5.51 11.34
N HIS A 139 3.82 -5.99 11.88
CA HIS A 139 4.08 -5.97 13.33
C HIS A 139 5.15 -4.95 13.75
N SER A 140 5.70 -4.16 12.82
CA SER A 140 6.79 -3.21 13.09
C SER A 140 6.48 -2.24 14.22
N VAL A 141 5.25 -1.70 14.25
CA VAL A 141 4.82 -0.75 15.31
C VAL A 141 4.74 -1.46 16.67
N ALA A 142 4.15 -2.65 16.72
CA ALA A 142 4.04 -3.43 17.96
C ALA A 142 5.44 -3.83 18.48
N LYS A 143 6.32 -4.31 17.60
CA LYS A 143 7.71 -4.64 17.95
C LYS A 143 8.48 -3.42 18.46
N GLY A 144 8.36 -2.28 17.79
CA GLY A 144 8.99 -1.03 18.21
C GLY A 144 8.49 -0.57 19.59
N THR A 145 7.20 -0.70 19.86
CA THR A 145 6.61 -0.39 21.17
C THR A 145 7.14 -1.32 22.26
N CYS A 146 7.22 -2.63 21.99
CA CYS A 146 7.80 -3.60 22.94
C CYS A 146 9.26 -3.27 23.25
N LEU A 147 10.08 -3.01 22.22
CA LEU A 147 11.47 -2.62 22.40
C LEU A 147 11.64 -1.34 23.24
N ALA A 148 10.78 -0.35 23.03
CA ALA A 148 10.80 0.88 23.80
C ALA A 148 10.41 0.65 25.27
N LEU A 149 9.44 -0.23 25.54
CA LEU A 149 9.02 -0.59 26.90
C LEU A 149 10.09 -1.43 27.65
N GLU A 150 10.78 -2.33 26.96
CA GLU A 150 11.85 -3.13 27.51
C GLU A 150 13.14 -2.32 27.80
N ASN A 151 13.31 -1.17 27.12
CA ASN A 151 14.51 -0.34 27.21
C ASN A 151 14.15 1.12 27.54
N THR A 152 13.32 1.33 28.55
CA THR A 152 12.80 2.67 28.94
C THR A 152 13.90 3.72 29.15
N ASP A 153 15.07 3.32 29.66
CA ASP A 153 16.19 4.23 29.89
C ASP A 153 16.74 4.81 28.58
N ASN A 154 16.78 4.03 27.52
CA ASN A 154 17.24 4.46 26.20
C ASN A 154 16.16 5.23 25.42
N PHE A 155 14.89 5.04 25.74
CA PHE A 155 13.74 5.62 25.08
C PHE A 155 12.92 6.57 25.97
N SER A 156 13.55 7.13 27.00
CA SER A 156 12.89 8.05 27.96
C SER A 156 12.22 9.26 27.30
N PHE A 157 12.69 9.68 26.12
CA PHE A 157 12.10 10.76 25.33
C PHE A 157 10.71 10.41 24.74
N LEU A 158 10.34 9.13 24.66
CA LEU A 158 9.01 8.67 24.21
C LEU A 158 7.99 8.65 25.35
N ILE A 159 8.44 8.66 26.61
CA ILE A 159 7.58 8.66 27.80
C ILE A 159 7.27 10.12 28.12
N ARG A 160 6.14 10.62 27.65
CA ARG A 160 5.61 11.90 28.13
C ARG A 160 4.90 11.68 29.47
N ASN A 161 5.39 12.33 30.54
CA ASN A 161 4.63 12.55 31.76
C ASN A 161 3.48 13.52 31.48
#